data_cffad089ef791e8709e0b302e4492bd0
#
_entry.id   cffad089ef791e8709e0b302e4492bd0
#
_cell.length_a   1.000
_cell.length_b   1.000
_cell.length_c   1.000
_cell.angle_alpha   90.00
_cell.angle_beta   90.00
_cell.angle_gamma   90.00
#
_symmetry.space_group_name_H-M   'P 1'
#
loop_
_entity.id
_entity.type
_entity.pdbx_description
1 polymer ?
#
loop_
_entity_poly.entity_id
_entity_poly.type
_entity_poly.pdbx_seq_one_letter_code
_entity_poly.pdbx_strand_id
1 'polypeptide(L)'
;MPTRGFIGRRPPAEVADRLPPGQHRTDDFPVLSLGPTPSVNLDTWKFALMNGPRPLASWTWAEFDALPRTSLRKDIHCVTKWSKFDTDWEGVMIDDLFSIAGIAPPTDYLLAQSYDGYETNLPIVDLIGGRAMIATRYAGAPLEAEHGGPARLLVPHLYFWKSAKWVKALRFTARDEAGFWELRGYHMYGDPWREQRYTGDP
;
A
#
# COMPACT_ATOMS: atom_id res chain seq x y z
N MET A 1 -21.12 -7.16 45.37
CA MET A 1 -21.06 -5.92 44.60
C MET A 1 -20.61 -6.31 43.19
N PRO A 2 -21.44 -6.18 42.15
CA PRO A 2 -20.98 -6.51 40.77
C PRO A 2 -20.02 -5.43 40.30
N THR A 3 -18.83 -5.82 39.89
CA THR A 3 -17.84 -4.99 39.22
C THR A 3 -18.41 -4.47 37.90
N ARG A 4 -18.49 -3.14 37.76
CA ARG A 4 -18.84 -2.49 36.48
C ARG A 4 -17.78 -2.87 35.45
N GLY A 5 -18.17 -3.71 34.48
CA GLY A 5 -17.37 -4.00 33.30
C GLY A 5 -17.04 -2.71 32.55
N PHE A 6 -15.82 -2.61 32.05
CA PHE A 6 -15.39 -1.54 31.14
C PHE A 6 -16.27 -1.61 29.88
N ILE A 7 -17.31 -0.78 29.83
CA ILE A 7 -18.03 -0.51 28.59
C ILE A 7 -17.08 0.40 27.81
N GLY A 8 -16.43 -0.15 26.77
CA GLY A 8 -15.59 0.64 25.87
C GLY A 8 -16.40 1.86 25.40
N ARG A 9 -15.88 3.07 25.57
CA ARG A 9 -16.52 4.28 25.04
C ARG A 9 -16.69 4.08 23.54
N ARG A 10 -17.94 4.15 23.06
CA ARG A 10 -18.20 4.26 21.61
C ARG A 10 -17.41 5.47 21.08
N PRO A 11 -16.66 5.32 19.99
CA PRO A 11 -16.00 6.46 19.36
C PRO A 11 -17.07 7.51 19.01
N PRO A 12 -16.72 8.82 18.97
CA PRO A 12 -17.62 9.87 18.47
C PRO A 12 -18.16 9.48 17.09
N ALA A 13 -19.40 9.88 16.79
CA ALA A 13 -20.08 9.51 15.54
C ALA A 13 -19.25 9.85 14.28
N GLU A 14 -18.56 11.01 14.29
CA GLU A 14 -17.67 11.46 13.21
C GLU A 14 -16.45 10.53 12.95
N VAL A 15 -16.08 9.70 13.92
CA VAL A 15 -14.98 8.74 13.84
C VAL A 15 -15.49 7.35 13.48
N ALA A 16 -16.74 7.02 13.87
CA ALA A 16 -17.29 5.68 13.71
C ALA A 16 -17.40 5.26 12.24
N ASP A 17 -17.77 6.19 11.34
CA ASP A 17 -17.94 5.90 9.91
C ASP A 17 -16.61 5.80 9.14
N ARG A 18 -15.50 6.19 9.79
CA ARG A 18 -14.13 6.15 9.21
C ARG A 18 -13.25 5.07 9.85
N LEU A 19 -13.74 4.40 10.89
CA LEU A 19 -12.98 3.42 11.67
C LEU A 19 -13.52 2.02 11.40
N PRO A 20 -12.82 1.19 10.61
CA PRO A 20 -13.21 -0.19 10.39
C PRO A 20 -13.36 -0.98 11.69
N PRO A 21 -14.14 -2.07 11.72
CA PRO A 21 -14.32 -2.90 12.92
C PRO A 21 -12.98 -3.36 13.49
N GLY A 22 -12.86 -3.38 14.83
CA GLY A 22 -11.66 -3.80 15.54
C GLY A 22 -10.45 -2.87 15.45
N GLN A 23 -10.59 -1.68 14.81
CA GLN A 23 -9.53 -0.67 14.72
C GLN A 23 -9.64 0.38 15.84
N HIS A 24 -8.51 1.04 16.14
CA HIS A 24 -8.45 2.24 16.96
C HIS A 24 -7.70 3.35 16.21
N ARG A 25 -8.11 4.60 16.42
CA ARG A 25 -7.41 5.75 15.84
C ARG A 25 -6.08 5.99 16.53
N THR A 26 -5.06 6.34 15.76
CA THR A 26 -3.78 6.87 16.24
C THR A 26 -3.40 8.14 15.49
N ASP A 27 -2.70 9.04 16.17
CA ASP A 27 -2.07 10.20 15.54
C ASP A 27 -0.62 9.89 15.13
N ASP A 28 -0.03 8.80 15.64
CA ASP A 28 1.28 8.32 15.26
C ASP A 28 1.26 7.65 13.88
N PHE A 29 2.46 7.51 13.28
CA PHE A 29 2.65 6.68 12.10
C PHE A 29 3.62 5.54 12.46
N PRO A 30 3.12 4.42 13.02
CA PRO A 30 3.99 3.34 13.47
C PRO A 30 4.80 2.73 12.34
N VAL A 31 6.09 2.51 12.57
CA VAL A 31 6.99 1.83 11.63
C VAL A 31 6.95 0.32 11.90
N LEU A 32 6.45 -0.43 10.93
CA LEU A 32 6.45 -1.90 10.95
C LEU A 32 7.20 -2.40 9.70
N SER A 33 8.16 -3.27 9.89
CA SER A 33 8.99 -3.84 8.82
C SER A 33 9.37 -5.28 9.14
N LEU A 34 9.67 -6.07 8.11
CA LEU A 34 10.12 -7.48 8.24
C LEU A 34 11.56 -7.60 8.71
N GLY A 35 12.34 -6.55 8.49
CA GLY A 35 13.76 -6.50 8.76
C GLY A 35 14.25 -5.06 8.84
N PRO A 36 15.56 -4.85 8.76
CA PRO A 36 16.13 -3.51 8.76
C PRO A 36 15.67 -2.72 7.53
N THR A 37 15.55 -1.41 7.68
CA THR A 37 15.27 -0.50 6.57
C THR A 37 16.37 -0.61 5.51
N PRO A 38 16.06 -0.95 4.24
CA PRO A 38 17.08 -1.07 3.21
C PRO A 38 17.65 0.31 2.86
N SER A 39 18.94 0.35 2.55
CA SER A 39 19.56 1.52 1.93
C SER A 39 19.29 1.50 0.43
N VAL A 40 18.39 2.34 -0.03
CA VAL A 40 18.02 2.45 -1.46
C VAL A 40 18.76 3.63 -2.08
N ASN A 41 19.70 3.33 -2.98
CA ASN A 41 20.48 4.36 -3.70
C ASN A 41 19.69 4.87 -4.91
N LEU A 42 19.45 6.19 -4.97
CA LEU A 42 18.71 6.85 -6.06
C LEU A 42 19.40 6.74 -7.43
N ASP A 43 20.73 6.69 -7.48
CA ASP A 43 21.48 6.55 -8.73
C ASP A 43 21.24 5.20 -9.43
N THR A 44 20.87 4.20 -8.65
CA THR A 44 20.58 2.84 -9.14
C THR A 44 19.12 2.45 -9.02
N TRP A 45 18.31 3.32 -8.42
CA TRP A 45 16.87 3.06 -8.25
C TRP A 45 16.18 2.94 -9.61
N LYS A 46 15.31 1.94 -9.71
CA LYS A 46 14.44 1.74 -10.88
C LYS A 46 13.07 1.27 -10.40
N PHE A 47 12.05 1.74 -11.08
CA PHE A 47 10.70 1.19 -10.98
C PHE A 47 10.29 0.61 -12.34
N ALA A 48 9.62 -0.54 -12.34
CA ALA A 48 9.22 -1.21 -13.59
C ALA A 48 7.80 -1.78 -13.53
N LEU A 49 7.13 -1.76 -14.68
CA LEU A 49 5.96 -2.58 -14.98
C LEU A 49 6.44 -3.84 -15.70
N MET A 50 6.13 -5.03 -15.17
CA MET A 50 6.69 -6.30 -15.61
C MET A 50 5.59 -7.27 -16.05
N ASN A 51 5.78 -7.94 -17.18
CA ASN A 51 4.97 -9.11 -17.54
C ASN A 51 5.86 -10.36 -17.46
N GLY A 52 5.69 -11.12 -16.38
CA GLY A 52 6.64 -12.16 -16.01
C GLY A 52 8.05 -11.57 -15.84
N PRO A 53 9.09 -12.11 -16.51
CA PRO A 53 10.45 -11.56 -16.45
C PRO A 53 10.68 -10.37 -17.40
N ARG A 54 9.71 -10.06 -18.28
CA ARG A 54 9.86 -9.03 -19.33
C ARG A 54 9.40 -7.66 -18.79
N PRO A 55 10.26 -6.63 -18.80
CA PRO A 55 9.82 -5.27 -18.56
C PRO A 55 8.96 -4.76 -19.71
N LEU A 56 7.80 -4.19 -19.40
CA LEU A 56 6.93 -3.48 -20.32
C LEU A 56 7.28 -1.99 -20.35
N ALA A 57 7.60 -1.42 -19.19
CA ALA A 57 8.09 -0.06 -19.01
C ALA A 57 9.00 0.00 -17.77
N SER A 58 9.92 0.94 -17.73
CA SER A 58 10.76 1.18 -16.56
C SER A 58 11.21 2.64 -16.52
N TRP A 59 11.45 3.12 -15.29
CA TRP A 59 11.90 4.49 -15.01
C TRP A 59 13.07 4.45 -14.04
N THR A 60 14.09 5.23 -14.31
CA THR A 60 15.09 5.65 -13.33
C THR A 60 14.47 6.62 -12.33
N TRP A 61 15.16 6.94 -11.23
CA TRP A 61 14.64 7.92 -10.28
C TRP A 61 14.37 9.28 -10.93
N ALA A 62 15.30 9.77 -11.72
CA ALA A 62 15.17 11.06 -12.38
C ALA A 62 13.96 11.13 -13.34
N GLU A 63 13.73 10.05 -14.09
CA GLU A 63 12.56 9.95 -14.98
C GLU A 63 11.27 9.83 -14.17
N PHE A 64 11.25 9.05 -13.10
CA PHE A 64 10.06 8.87 -12.24
C PHE A 64 9.70 10.15 -11.49
N ASP A 65 10.70 10.85 -10.95
CA ASP A 65 10.53 12.09 -10.20
C ASP A 65 10.00 13.25 -11.09
N ALA A 66 10.25 13.19 -12.40
CA ALA A 66 9.75 14.13 -13.39
C ALA A 66 8.31 13.85 -13.86
N LEU A 67 7.70 12.71 -13.48
CA LEU A 67 6.33 12.38 -13.86
C LEU A 67 5.32 13.30 -13.17
N PRO A 68 4.13 13.51 -13.78
CA PRO A 68 3.04 14.26 -13.17
C PRO A 68 2.67 13.67 -11.81
N ARG A 69 2.50 14.51 -10.80
CA ARG A 69 2.14 14.12 -9.45
C ARG A 69 0.72 14.50 -9.10
N THR A 70 0.08 13.63 -8.35
CA THR A 70 -1.24 13.85 -7.75
C THR A 70 -1.10 13.85 -6.23
N SER A 71 -1.83 14.75 -5.56
CA SER A 71 -2.00 14.72 -4.10
C SER A 71 -3.25 13.92 -3.74
N LEU A 72 -3.13 13.07 -2.73
CA LEU A 72 -4.20 12.20 -2.27
C LEU A 72 -4.29 12.25 -0.73
N ARG A 73 -5.45 12.65 -0.19
CA ARG A 73 -5.73 12.60 1.24
C ARG A 73 -6.62 11.42 1.56
N LYS A 74 -6.14 10.48 2.38
CA LYS A 74 -6.81 9.22 2.70
C LYS A 74 -6.55 8.78 4.13
N ASP A 75 -7.46 7.96 4.65
CA ASP A 75 -7.24 7.17 5.84
C ASP A 75 -6.49 5.89 5.49
N ILE A 76 -5.66 5.42 6.40
CA ILE A 76 -4.93 4.16 6.26
C ILE A 76 -5.21 3.26 7.47
N HIS A 77 -5.27 1.96 7.24
CA HIS A 77 -5.66 0.96 8.23
C HIS A 77 -4.63 -0.17 8.27
N CYS A 78 -4.05 -0.42 9.45
CA CYS A 78 -3.10 -1.50 9.61
C CYS A 78 -3.77 -2.75 10.20
N VAL A 79 -3.34 -3.93 9.77
CA VAL A 79 -3.80 -5.21 10.32
C VAL A 79 -3.55 -5.31 11.84
N THR A 80 -2.54 -4.62 12.36
CA THR A 80 -2.22 -4.51 13.79
C THR A 80 -3.17 -3.59 14.57
N LYS A 81 -4.35 -3.30 13.99
CA LYS A 81 -5.51 -2.64 14.59
C LYS A 81 -5.42 -1.12 14.79
N TRP A 82 -4.43 -0.43 14.24
CA TRP A 82 -4.43 1.02 14.23
C TRP A 82 -4.91 1.58 12.88
N SER A 83 -5.55 2.75 12.94
CA SER A 83 -5.92 3.56 11.79
C SER A 83 -5.44 4.98 11.97
N LYS A 84 -4.82 5.55 10.94
CA LYS A 84 -4.41 6.94 10.90
C LYS A 84 -5.25 7.66 9.86
N PHE A 85 -5.89 8.76 10.29
CA PHE A 85 -6.79 9.53 9.45
C PHE A 85 -6.07 10.68 8.78
N ASP A 86 -6.68 11.15 7.68
CA ASP A 86 -6.27 12.37 6.98
C ASP A 86 -4.79 12.37 6.59
N THR A 87 -4.27 11.25 6.14
CA THR A 87 -2.88 11.13 5.68
C THR A 87 -2.73 11.74 4.28
N ASP A 88 -1.83 12.72 4.16
CA ASP A 88 -1.57 13.44 2.92
C ASP A 88 -0.39 12.80 2.16
N TRP A 89 -0.66 12.32 0.95
CA TRP A 89 0.29 11.64 0.09
C TRP A 89 0.44 12.38 -1.23
N GLU A 90 1.63 12.29 -1.82
CA GLU A 90 1.91 12.83 -3.14
C GLU A 90 2.75 11.82 -3.93
N GLY A 91 2.38 11.61 -5.18
CA GLY A 91 3.05 10.62 -6.04
C GLY A 91 2.40 10.50 -7.40
N VAL A 92 2.70 9.43 -8.11
CA VAL A 92 2.18 9.15 -9.45
C VAL A 92 1.07 8.11 -9.35
N MET A 93 -0.12 8.43 -9.88
CA MET A 93 -1.24 7.47 -9.90
C MET A 93 -0.91 6.26 -10.78
N ILE A 94 -1.42 5.10 -10.42
CA ILE A 94 -1.22 3.87 -11.23
C ILE A 94 -1.85 4.03 -12.62
N ASP A 95 -3.00 4.70 -12.71
CA ASP A 95 -3.64 5.02 -14.00
C ASP A 95 -2.71 5.83 -14.90
N ASP A 96 -2.02 6.83 -14.34
CA ASP A 96 -1.08 7.68 -15.08
C ASP A 96 0.13 6.88 -15.55
N LEU A 97 0.67 5.98 -14.70
CA LEU A 97 1.78 5.10 -15.09
C LEU A 97 1.42 4.20 -16.28
N PHE A 98 0.21 3.62 -16.26
CA PHE A 98 -0.26 2.80 -17.38
C PHE A 98 -0.47 3.64 -18.65
N SER A 99 -1.04 4.84 -18.52
CA SER A 99 -1.26 5.77 -19.63
C SER A 99 0.07 6.23 -20.24
N ILE A 100 1.03 6.67 -19.42
CA ILE A 100 2.36 7.14 -19.87
C ILE A 100 3.13 6.01 -20.54
N ALA A 101 3.03 4.79 -20.02
CA ALA A 101 3.64 3.62 -20.61
C ALA A 101 2.94 3.12 -21.90
N GLY A 102 1.74 3.62 -22.19
CA GLY A 102 0.90 3.12 -23.30
C GLY A 102 0.46 1.67 -23.12
N ILE A 103 0.22 1.25 -21.86
CA ILE A 103 -0.05 -0.16 -21.52
C ILE A 103 -1.47 -0.27 -20.96
N ALA A 104 -2.24 -1.22 -21.52
CA ALA A 104 -3.38 -1.79 -20.81
C ALA A 104 -2.89 -2.97 -19.95
N PRO A 105 -3.35 -3.12 -18.69
CA PRO A 105 -2.99 -4.27 -17.87
C PRO A 105 -3.26 -5.59 -18.60
N PRO A 106 -2.24 -6.46 -18.76
CA PRO A 106 -2.41 -7.69 -19.54
C PRO A 106 -3.13 -8.81 -18.77
N THR A 107 -3.32 -8.66 -17.47
CA THR A 107 -3.95 -9.64 -16.58
C THR A 107 -4.72 -8.92 -15.48
N ASP A 108 -5.54 -9.67 -14.73
CA ASP A 108 -6.38 -9.13 -13.65
C ASP A 108 -5.64 -9.00 -12.30
N TYR A 109 -4.40 -9.51 -12.20
CA TYR A 109 -3.63 -9.56 -10.97
C TYR A 109 -2.18 -9.13 -11.17
N LEU A 110 -1.57 -8.66 -10.09
CA LEU A 110 -0.14 -8.42 -10.04
C LEU A 110 0.45 -8.70 -8.65
N LEU A 111 1.78 -8.83 -8.60
CA LEU A 111 2.58 -8.74 -7.39
C LEU A 111 3.33 -7.40 -7.37
N ALA A 112 3.14 -6.64 -6.29
CA ALA A 112 3.99 -5.50 -5.97
C ALA A 112 5.28 -6.01 -5.31
N GLN A 113 6.43 -5.68 -5.89
CA GLN A 113 7.75 -6.15 -5.49
C GLN A 113 8.57 -5.01 -4.89
N SER A 114 9.28 -5.27 -3.80
CA SER A 114 10.08 -4.30 -3.04
C SER A 114 11.58 -4.60 -3.12
N TYR A 115 12.41 -3.60 -2.80
CA TYR A 115 13.86 -3.73 -2.77
C TYR A 115 14.39 -4.65 -1.66
N ASP A 116 13.63 -4.81 -0.56
CA ASP A 116 13.94 -5.72 0.55
C ASP A 116 13.52 -7.18 0.30
N GLY A 117 12.94 -7.46 -0.89
CA GLY A 117 12.41 -8.78 -1.25
C GLY A 117 10.97 -9.02 -0.80
N TYR A 118 10.31 -8.04 -0.18
CA TYR A 118 8.86 -8.13 0.12
C TYR A 118 8.04 -8.16 -1.16
N GLU A 119 6.98 -8.96 -1.17
CA GLU A 119 5.98 -9.00 -2.23
C GLU A 119 4.57 -9.09 -1.64
N THR A 120 3.59 -8.47 -2.30
CA THR A 120 2.17 -8.63 -1.98
C THR A 120 1.33 -8.63 -3.26
N ASN A 121 0.30 -9.47 -3.28
CA ASN A 121 -0.63 -9.59 -4.39
C ASN A 121 -1.69 -8.49 -4.37
N LEU A 122 -2.16 -8.11 -5.53
CA LEU A 122 -3.23 -7.12 -5.70
C LEU A 122 -4.03 -7.41 -6.98
N PRO A 123 -5.36 -7.35 -6.92
CA PRO A 123 -6.20 -7.25 -8.12
C PRO A 123 -5.97 -5.89 -8.81
N ILE A 124 -5.93 -5.87 -10.13
CA ILE A 124 -5.76 -4.64 -10.91
C ILE A 124 -6.90 -3.65 -10.65
N VAL A 125 -8.12 -4.13 -10.44
CA VAL A 125 -9.29 -3.30 -10.14
C VAL A 125 -9.12 -2.42 -8.89
N ASP A 126 -8.27 -2.82 -7.95
CA ASP A 126 -7.95 -2.04 -6.75
C ASP A 126 -6.82 -1.03 -6.95
N LEU A 127 -6.18 -1.03 -8.10
CA LEU A 127 -5.08 -0.12 -8.42
C LEU A 127 -5.49 1.02 -9.36
N ILE A 128 -6.49 0.79 -10.19
CA ILE A 128 -6.97 1.72 -11.22
C ILE A 128 -8.20 2.52 -10.76
N GLY A 129 -8.63 3.49 -11.55
CA GLY A 129 -9.78 4.35 -11.24
C GLY A 129 -9.49 5.34 -10.10
N GLY A 130 -8.27 5.82 -9.99
CA GLY A 130 -7.86 6.79 -8.95
C GLY A 130 -7.71 6.18 -7.55
N ARG A 131 -7.54 4.86 -7.44
CA ARG A 131 -7.54 4.12 -6.17
C ARG A 131 -6.17 3.93 -5.54
N ALA A 132 -5.09 3.95 -6.35
CA ALA A 132 -3.74 3.67 -5.87
C ALA A 132 -2.69 4.55 -6.55
N MET A 133 -1.55 4.73 -5.89
CA MET A 133 -0.40 5.49 -6.41
C MET A 133 0.93 4.89 -5.98
N ILE A 134 1.99 5.24 -6.69
CA ILE A 134 3.36 5.15 -6.17
C ILE A 134 3.67 6.48 -5.50
N ALA A 135 3.60 6.50 -4.18
CA ALA A 135 3.84 7.68 -3.37
C ALA A 135 5.33 7.90 -3.12
N THR A 136 5.78 9.14 -3.31
CA THR A 136 7.17 9.58 -3.06
C THR A 136 7.26 10.62 -1.94
N ARG A 137 6.12 11.19 -1.52
CA ARG A 137 6.04 12.20 -0.45
C ARG A 137 4.90 11.88 0.51
N TYR A 138 5.08 12.30 1.76
CA TYR A 138 4.11 12.21 2.83
C TYR A 138 4.12 13.50 3.65
N ALA A 139 2.94 14.03 3.98
CA ALA A 139 2.79 15.28 4.76
C ALA A 139 3.65 16.43 4.23
N GLY A 140 3.75 16.60 2.88
CA GLY A 140 4.49 17.65 2.23
C GLY A 140 6.02 17.47 2.17
N ALA A 141 6.58 16.39 2.75
CA ALA A 141 8.02 16.08 2.73
C ALA A 141 8.33 14.83 1.90
N PRO A 142 9.57 14.65 1.40
CA PRO A 142 10.00 13.38 0.85
C PRO A 142 9.75 12.23 1.82
N LEU A 143 9.34 11.08 1.30
CA LEU A 143 9.01 9.93 2.13
C LEU A 143 10.26 9.40 2.86
N GLU A 144 10.16 9.32 4.18
CA GLU A 144 11.25 8.80 5.01
C GLU A 144 11.55 7.33 4.67
N ALA A 145 12.84 6.94 4.80
CA ALA A 145 13.30 5.60 4.45
C ALA A 145 12.50 4.51 5.19
N GLU A 146 12.26 4.67 6.49
CA GLU A 146 11.52 3.70 7.31
C GLU A 146 10.03 3.58 6.95
N HIS A 147 9.47 4.60 6.31
CA HIS A 147 8.10 4.60 5.78
C HIS A 147 8.01 4.15 4.32
N GLY A 148 9.12 3.72 3.72
CA GLY A 148 9.19 3.14 2.38
C GLY A 148 9.81 4.05 1.32
N GLY A 149 10.48 5.14 1.72
CA GLY A 149 11.21 6.00 0.80
C GLY A 149 12.33 5.28 0.04
N PRO A 150 12.62 5.69 -1.19
CA PRO A 150 12.13 6.89 -1.86
C PRO A 150 10.71 6.76 -2.44
N ALA A 151 10.21 5.55 -2.65
CA ALA A 151 8.89 5.31 -3.22
C ALA A 151 8.21 4.08 -2.61
N ARG A 152 6.93 4.20 -2.33
CA ARG A 152 6.08 3.10 -1.86
C ARG A 152 4.80 3.00 -2.68
N LEU A 153 4.25 1.80 -2.77
CA LEU A 153 2.86 1.64 -3.21
C LEU A 153 1.91 2.12 -2.09
N LEU A 154 0.85 2.80 -2.47
CA LEU A 154 -0.25 3.21 -1.59
C LEU A 154 -1.57 2.70 -2.15
N VAL A 155 -2.23 1.81 -1.41
CA VAL A 155 -3.58 1.26 -1.68
C VAL A 155 -4.40 1.46 -0.41
N PRO A 156 -4.92 2.67 -0.15
CA PRO A 156 -5.41 3.06 1.17
C PRO A 156 -6.68 2.35 1.63
N HIS A 157 -7.47 1.80 0.72
CA HIS A 157 -8.72 1.09 1.02
C HIS A 157 -8.53 -0.38 1.44
N LEU A 158 -7.30 -0.91 1.29
CA LEU A 158 -6.91 -2.22 1.80
C LEU A 158 -6.04 -2.08 3.05
N TYR A 159 -5.92 -3.15 3.85
CA TYR A 159 -4.97 -3.13 4.95
C TYR A 159 -3.56 -2.79 4.48
N PHE A 160 -2.83 -2.03 5.29
CA PHE A 160 -1.61 -1.33 4.89
C PHE A 160 -0.42 -2.24 4.51
N TRP A 161 -0.48 -3.55 4.78
CA TRP A 161 0.51 -4.49 4.23
C TRP A 161 0.41 -4.61 2.70
N LYS A 162 -0.76 -4.32 2.09
CA LYS A 162 -0.95 -4.24 0.64
C LYS A 162 -0.26 -3.02 0.00
N SER A 163 0.14 -2.06 0.82
CA SER A 163 0.88 -0.86 0.42
C SER A 163 2.39 -1.09 0.59
N ALA A 164 3.00 -1.83 -0.33
CA ALA A 164 4.41 -2.24 -0.28
C ALA A 164 5.37 -1.05 -0.17
N LYS A 165 6.28 -1.08 0.83
CA LYS A 165 7.37 -0.13 0.97
C LYS A 165 8.48 -0.41 -0.05
N TRP A 166 9.32 0.59 -0.33
CA TRP A 166 10.51 0.45 -1.18
C TRP A 166 10.22 -0.25 -2.50
N VAL A 167 9.10 0.11 -3.12
CA VAL A 167 8.60 -0.56 -4.32
C VAL A 167 9.58 -0.40 -5.49
N LYS A 168 9.85 -1.51 -6.19
CA LYS A 168 10.71 -1.56 -7.39
C LYS A 168 9.99 -2.02 -8.64
N ALA A 169 8.92 -2.77 -8.49
CA ALA A 169 8.16 -3.25 -9.66
C ALA A 169 6.72 -3.61 -9.32
N LEU A 170 5.86 -3.52 -10.34
CA LEU A 170 4.55 -4.16 -10.39
C LEU A 170 4.63 -5.26 -11.46
N ARG A 171 4.61 -6.52 -11.04
CA ARG A 171 4.72 -7.69 -11.91
C ARG A 171 3.35 -8.30 -12.14
N PHE A 172 2.84 -8.22 -13.35
CA PHE A 172 1.59 -8.85 -13.75
C PHE A 172 1.68 -10.37 -13.66
N THR A 173 0.62 -11.00 -13.14
CA THR A 173 0.50 -12.44 -12.91
C THR A 173 -0.78 -12.97 -13.54
N ALA A 174 -0.73 -14.20 -14.09
CA ALA A 174 -1.89 -14.82 -14.75
C ALA A 174 -3.02 -15.19 -13.76
N ARG A 175 -2.70 -15.25 -12.48
CA ARG A 175 -3.64 -15.59 -11.39
C ARG A 175 -3.25 -14.81 -10.14
N ASP A 176 -4.11 -14.81 -9.15
CA ASP A 176 -3.81 -14.25 -7.83
C ASP A 176 -2.76 -15.11 -7.12
N GLU A 177 -1.52 -14.61 -7.05
CA GLU A 177 -0.36 -15.29 -6.45
C GLU A 177 -0.10 -14.71 -5.07
N ALA A 178 -0.07 -15.56 -4.03
CA ALA A 178 0.18 -15.12 -2.66
C ALA A 178 1.58 -14.47 -2.52
N GLY A 179 1.62 -13.31 -1.89
CA GLY A 179 2.85 -12.63 -1.50
C GLY A 179 3.37 -13.09 -0.13
N PHE A 180 4.24 -12.26 0.48
CA PHE A 180 4.96 -12.63 1.70
C PHE A 180 4.03 -12.95 2.89
N TRP A 181 3.08 -12.05 3.20
CA TRP A 181 2.18 -12.24 4.33
C TRP A 181 1.06 -13.23 4.03
N GLU A 182 0.56 -13.22 2.81
CA GLU A 182 -0.46 -14.16 2.35
C GLU A 182 0.03 -15.62 2.46
N LEU A 183 1.29 -15.91 2.12
CA LEU A 183 1.93 -17.21 2.33
C LEU A 183 2.09 -17.58 3.82
N ARG A 184 1.95 -16.61 4.72
CA ARG A 184 2.05 -16.78 6.19
C ARG A 184 0.71 -16.72 6.89
N GLY A 185 -0.39 -16.89 6.14
CA GLY A 185 -1.72 -16.99 6.69
C GLY A 185 -2.47 -15.66 6.80
N TYR A 186 -2.00 -14.58 6.18
CA TYR A 186 -2.80 -13.37 6.02
C TYR A 186 -3.82 -13.54 4.89
N HIS A 187 -4.87 -12.73 4.92
CA HIS A 187 -5.93 -12.78 3.93
C HIS A 187 -5.42 -12.35 2.54
N MET A 188 -5.86 -13.05 1.47
CA MET A 188 -5.44 -12.72 0.10
C MET A 188 -5.84 -11.32 -0.34
N TYR A 189 -7.01 -10.83 0.07
CA TYR A 189 -7.52 -9.51 -0.32
C TYR A 189 -7.20 -8.43 0.72
N GLY A 190 -7.62 -8.60 1.97
CA GLY A 190 -7.26 -7.70 3.07
C GLY A 190 -8.11 -6.43 3.18
N ASP A 191 -9.44 -6.55 3.02
CA ASP A 191 -10.39 -5.46 3.25
C ASP A 191 -10.55 -5.19 4.76
N PRO A 192 -10.19 -3.96 5.26
CA PRO A 192 -10.32 -3.62 6.67
C PRO A 192 -11.78 -3.56 7.15
N TRP A 193 -12.74 -3.22 6.28
CA TRP A 193 -14.15 -3.11 6.63
C TRP A 193 -14.83 -4.46 6.80
N ARG A 194 -14.25 -5.51 6.18
CA ARG A 194 -14.64 -6.91 6.33
C ARG A 194 -13.80 -7.65 7.37
N GLU A 195 -12.88 -6.96 8.04
CA GLU A 195 -11.89 -7.55 8.97
C GLU A 195 -11.06 -8.69 8.36
N GLN A 196 -10.79 -8.66 7.07
CA GLN A 196 -10.02 -9.66 6.34
C GLN A 196 -8.53 -9.64 6.73
N ARG A 197 -8.20 -10.11 7.93
CA ARG A 197 -6.84 -10.12 8.48
C ARG A 197 -6.10 -11.38 8.12
N TYR A 198 -6.79 -12.54 8.24
CA TYR A 198 -6.18 -13.86 8.12
C TYR A 198 -6.96 -14.76 7.16
N THR A 199 -6.31 -15.83 6.71
CA THR A 199 -6.96 -16.86 5.88
C THR A 199 -8.18 -17.41 6.60
N GLY A 200 -9.33 -17.39 5.94
CA GLY A 200 -10.61 -17.84 6.48
C GLY A 200 -11.50 -16.74 7.07
N ASP A 201 -11.02 -15.52 7.18
CA ASP A 201 -11.89 -14.37 7.45
C ASP A 201 -12.84 -14.13 6.26
N PRO A 202 -14.06 -13.54 6.48
CA PRO A 202 -15.13 -13.44 5.48
C PRO A 202 -14.84 -12.54 4.28
#